data_89b48633adb5d589562a93f9b97fd99f
#
_entry.id   89b48633adb5d589562a93f9b97fd99f
#
_cell.length_a   1.000
_cell.length_b   1.000
_cell.length_c   1.000
_cell.angle_alpha   90.00
_cell.angle_beta   90.00
_cell.angle_gamma   90.00
#
_symmetry.space_group_name_H-M   'P 1'
#
loop_
_entity.id
_entity.type
_entity.pdbx_description
1 polymer ?
#
loop_
_entity_poly.entity_id
_entity_poly.type
_entity_poly.pdbx_seq_one_letter_code
_entity_poly.pdbx_strand_id
1 'polypeptide(L)'
;MDAIAQLNRMGCETWAAAMAMDGPGARIARHFDQINILDEPKLQAHILRHQIDAVYSTGSDLAMPVACRLSEKLGLPHFVSSETADICNHKDRMRERLTRECSGNIPYQVMDSVQQATVGFPSILKPSDSQGQRGIYLVGSQQQLESRFASARQFSRDGRVIVERYIDGPEISVNGYLVDGRLRFLAASDRVTWPEYTGLIHRHVVPARAVGRAEDSRLRDTVLDACRRVGIQNGPVYFQIKLEKGHPYIIEMTPRLDGCHMWNVLQKAAGVNLMKLVFEHLLFGRVDELQKLRAVRPMELVFWCQKPGSQMERGVFKLPRDAVEHFYYYQNGEYVRPVNGKFDKVGYYIRKL
;
A
#
# COMPACT_ATOMS: atom_id res chain seq x y z
N MET A 1 -13.21 -0.85 -5.70
CA MET A 1 -14.42 -0.01 -5.67
C MET A 1 -14.07 1.45 -5.99
N ASP A 2 -13.29 2.13 -5.18
CA ASP A 2 -13.04 3.58 -5.28
C ASP A 2 -12.51 4.03 -6.65
N ALA A 3 -11.55 3.28 -7.22
CA ALA A 3 -11.01 3.54 -8.55
C ALA A 3 -12.10 3.47 -9.64
N ILE A 4 -12.87 2.39 -9.65
CA ILE A 4 -13.97 2.20 -10.62
C ILE A 4 -15.02 3.32 -10.47
N ALA A 5 -15.41 3.65 -9.24
CA ALA A 5 -16.35 4.73 -8.98
C ALA A 5 -15.80 6.10 -9.47
N GLN A 6 -14.49 6.35 -9.30
CA GLN A 6 -13.87 7.58 -9.81
C GLN A 6 -13.82 7.61 -11.34
N LEU A 7 -13.43 6.52 -11.98
CA LEU A 7 -13.39 6.42 -13.45
C LEU A 7 -14.79 6.56 -14.06
N ASN A 8 -15.81 5.92 -13.48
CA ASN A 8 -17.20 6.08 -13.90
C ASN A 8 -17.66 7.55 -13.84
N ARG A 9 -17.30 8.29 -12.75
CA ARG A 9 -17.56 9.75 -12.65
C ARG A 9 -16.84 10.58 -13.71
N MET A 10 -15.68 10.11 -14.19
CA MET A 10 -14.94 10.75 -15.28
C MET A 10 -15.47 10.39 -16.66
N GLY A 11 -16.52 9.57 -16.76
CA GLY A 11 -17.10 9.13 -18.02
C GLY A 11 -16.35 8.00 -18.72
N CYS A 12 -15.38 7.37 -18.03
CA CYS A 12 -14.63 6.25 -18.60
C CYS A 12 -15.49 4.99 -18.66
N GLU A 13 -15.30 4.18 -19.68
CA GLU A 13 -15.78 2.82 -19.73
C GLU A 13 -14.86 1.93 -18.90
N THR A 14 -15.43 1.25 -17.90
CA THR A 14 -14.63 0.55 -16.88
C THR A 14 -14.74 -0.96 -17.00
N TRP A 15 -13.59 -1.62 -16.98
CA TRP A 15 -13.43 -3.06 -16.96
C TRP A 15 -12.77 -3.49 -15.66
N ALA A 16 -13.31 -4.50 -15.00
CA ALA A 16 -12.70 -5.10 -13.83
C ALA A 16 -12.36 -6.56 -14.10
N ALA A 17 -11.12 -6.94 -13.81
CA ALA A 17 -10.64 -8.32 -13.89
C ALA A 17 -10.30 -8.85 -12.49
N ALA A 18 -10.85 -9.99 -12.10
CA ALA A 18 -10.58 -10.67 -10.83
C ALA A 18 -10.94 -12.15 -10.92
N MET A 19 -10.52 -12.94 -9.93
CA MET A 19 -10.83 -14.39 -9.85
C MET A 19 -12.33 -14.67 -9.62
N ALA A 20 -13.05 -13.73 -9.00
CA ALA A 20 -14.49 -13.84 -8.73
C ALA A 20 -15.15 -12.45 -8.69
N MET A 21 -16.44 -12.39 -8.98
CA MET A 21 -17.26 -11.17 -8.86
C MET A 21 -17.72 -10.96 -7.40
N ASP A 22 -16.81 -11.04 -6.47
CA ASP A 22 -17.08 -10.99 -5.02
C ASP A 22 -16.78 -9.66 -4.37
N GLY A 23 -16.08 -8.76 -5.07
CA GLY A 23 -15.71 -7.45 -4.58
C GLY A 23 -16.68 -6.34 -5.03
N PRO A 24 -16.85 -5.27 -4.22
CA PRO A 24 -17.74 -4.16 -4.58
C PRO A 24 -17.28 -3.40 -5.85
N GLY A 25 -16.00 -3.45 -6.20
CA GLY A 25 -15.49 -2.87 -7.45
C GLY A 25 -16.01 -3.60 -8.69
N ALA A 26 -16.01 -4.93 -8.66
CA ALA A 26 -16.53 -5.75 -9.75
C ALA A 26 -18.02 -5.48 -10.04
N ARG A 27 -18.80 -5.23 -8.97
CA ARG A 27 -20.26 -4.97 -9.07
C ARG A 27 -20.60 -3.62 -9.70
N ILE A 28 -19.71 -2.63 -9.64
CA ILE A 28 -19.95 -1.27 -10.15
C ILE A 28 -19.17 -0.95 -11.43
N ALA A 29 -18.28 -1.85 -11.86
CA ALA A 29 -17.64 -1.76 -13.17
C ALA A 29 -18.69 -1.95 -14.26
N ARG A 30 -18.52 -1.28 -15.40
CA ARG A 30 -19.41 -1.49 -16.55
C ARG A 30 -19.30 -2.89 -17.13
N HIS A 31 -18.09 -3.44 -17.07
CA HIS A 31 -17.77 -4.80 -17.51
C HIS A 31 -16.94 -5.51 -16.44
N PHE A 32 -17.18 -6.80 -16.29
CA PHE A 32 -16.40 -7.66 -15.41
C PHE A 32 -16.02 -8.95 -16.15
N ASP A 33 -14.74 -9.30 -16.07
CA ASP A 33 -14.23 -10.55 -16.59
C ASP A 33 -13.52 -11.37 -15.53
N GLN A 34 -13.86 -12.66 -15.47
CA GLN A 34 -13.22 -13.59 -14.55
C GLN A 34 -11.87 -14.01 -15.11
N ILE A 35 -10.84 -13.22 -14.81
CA ILE A 35 -9.48 -13.46 -15.25
C ILE A 35 -8.56 -13.40 -14.02
N ASN A 36 -7.68 -14.41 -13.88
CA ASN A 36 -6.61 -14.34 -12.90
C ASN A 36 -5.65 -13.20 -13.28
N ILE A 37 -5.41 -12.26 -12.37
CA ILE A 37 -4.49 -11.13 -12.59
C ILE A 37 -3.04 -11.56 -12.85
N LEU A 38 -2.68 -12.81 -12.59
CA LEU A 38 -1.36 -13.38 -12.91
C LEU A 38 -1.32 -14.08 -14.28
N ASP A 39 -2.46 -14.22 -14.94
CA ASP A 39 -2.54 -14.79 -16.30
C ASP A 39 -2.34 -13.67 -17.34
N GLU A 40 -1.08 -13.24 -17.47
CA GLU A 40 -0.72 -12.15 -18.38
C GLU A 40 -1.12 -12.39 -19.84
N PRO A 41 -0.94 -13.61 -20.43
CA PRO A 41 -1.39 -13.88 -21.79
C PRO A 41 -2.89 -13.65 -21.98
N LYS A 42 -3.71 -14.11 -21.02
CA LYS A 42 -5.17 -13.93 -21.07
C LYS A 42 -5.57 -12.47 -20.90
N LEU A 43 -4.92 -11.74 -19.94
CA LEU A 43 -5.13 -10.31 -19.77
C LEU A 43 -4.72 -9.53 -21.03
N GLN A 44 -3.59 -9.85 -21.65
CA GLN A 44 -3.15 -9.21 -22.89
C GLN A 44 -4.16 -9.40 -24.02
N ALA A 45 -4.63 -10.64 -24.24
CA ALA A 45 -5.64 -10.93 -25.24
C ALA A 45 -6.95 -10.16 -24.98
N HIS A 46 -7.35 -10.04 -23.71
CA HIS A 46 -8.51 -9.28 -23.29
C HIS A 46 -8.35 -7.78 -23.56
N ILE A 47 -7.22 -7.17 -23.19
CA ILE A 47 -6.90 -5.76 -23.44
C ILE A 47 -6.98 -5.44 -24.93
N LEU A 48 -6.35 -6.26 -25.77
CA LEU A 48 -6.35 -6.07 -27.22
C LEU A 48 -7.74 -6.23 -27.84
N ARG A 49 -8.50 -7.24 -27.40
CA ARG A 49 -9.87 -7.51 -27.90
C ARG A 49 -10.81 -6.34 -27.65
N HIS A 50 -10.72 -5.74 -26.47
CA HIS A 50 -11.62 -4.69 -26.03
C HIS A 50 -11.04 -3.28 -26.21
N GLN A 51 -9.88 -3.17 -26.84
CA GLN A 51 -9.18 -1.88 -27.11
C GLN A 51 -9.08 -1.02 -25.84
N ILE A 52 -8.61 -1.63 -24.72
CA ILE A 52 -8.45 -0.95 -23.45
C ILE A 52 -7.32 0.07 -23.54
N ASP A 53 -7.60 1.33 -23.21
CA ASP A 53 -6.66 2.46 -23.30
C ASP A 53 -5.67 2.55 -22.13
N ALA A 54 -6.01 1.99 -20.97
CA ALA A 54 -5.13 2.01 -19.78
C ALA A 54 -5.42 0.84 -18.84
N VAL A 55 -4.36 0.34 -18.21
CA VAL A 55 -4.42 -0.71 -17.18
C VAL A 55 -3.78 -0.19 -15.90
N TYR A 56 -4.47 -0.30 -14.78
CA TYR A 56 -3.97 0.24 -13.51
C TYR A 56 -4.41 -0.60 -12.30
N SER A 57 -3.52 -0.72 -11.32
CA SER A 57 -3.80 -1.30 -10.01
C SER A 57 -3.62 -0.25 -8.91
N THR A 58 -4.69 0.08 -8.19
CA THR A 58 -4.66 1.14 -7.16
C THR A 58 -4.17 0.71 -5.79
N GLY A 59 -4.30 -0.56 -5.43
CA GLY A 59 -4.04 -0.97 -4.04
C GLY A 59 -3.57 -2.41 -3.88
N SER A 60 -3.14 -3.08 -4.97
CA SER A 60 -2.61 -4.43 -4.93
C SER A 60 -1.16 -4.47 -5.37
N ASP A 61 -0.26 -4.83 -4.46
CA ASP A 61 1.17 -4.99 -4.78
C ASP A 61 1.43 -6.16 -5.73
N LEU A 62 0.53 -7.14 -5.75
CA LEU A 62 0.61 -8.27 -6.68
C LEU A 62 0.20 -7.88 -8.12
N ALA A 63 -0.84 -7.07 -8.25
CA ALA A 63 -1.37 -6.68 -9.55
C ALA A 63 -0.59 -5.50 -10.18
N MET A 64 0.09 -4.68 -9.38
CA MET A 64 0.80 -3.51 -9.88
C MET A 64 1.92 -3.86 -10.86
N PRO A 65 2.85 -4.80 -10.57
CA PRO A 65 3.87 -5.21 -11.55
C PRO A 65 3.28 -5.79 -12.84
N VAL A 66 2.19 -6.54 -12.74
CA VAL A 66 1.50 -7.10 -13.93
C VAL A 66 0.91 -5.98 -14.79
N ALA A 67 0.25 -5.01 -14.16
CA ALA A 67 -0.30 -3.85 -14.87
C ALA A 67 0.81 -3.06 -15.58
N CYS A 68 1.95 -2.83 -14.93
CA CYS A 68 3.09 -2.16 -15.54
C CYS A 68 3.67 -2.93 -16.72
N ARG A 69 3.89 -4.26 -16.59
CA ARG A 69 4.40 -5.09 -17.70
C ARG A 69 3.48 -5.09 -18.92
N LEU A 70 2.18 -5.23 -18.68
CA LEU A 70 1.20 -5.18 -19.78
C LEU A 70 1.15 -3.79 -20.42
N SER A 71 1.21 -2.72 -19.63
CA SER A 71 1.23 -1.36 -20.14
C SER A 71 2.48 -1.08 -20.98
N GLU A 72 3.68 -1.43 -20.52
CA GLU A 72 4.92 -1.31 -21.30
C GLU A 72 4.84 -2.11 -22.60
N LYS A 73 4.43 -3.38 -22.51
CA LYS A 73 4.38 -4.28 -23.67
C LYS A 73 3.41 -3.80 -24.75
N LEU A 74 2.32 -3.14 -24.35
CA LEU A 74 1.25 -2.69 -25.25
C LEU A 74 1.32 -1.20 -25.58
N GLY A 75 2.32 -0.48 -25.08
CA GLY A 75 2.45 0.97 -25.28
C GLY A 75 1.36 1.80 -24.58
N LEU A 76 0.77 1.28 -23.51
CA LEU A 76 -0.27 1.95 -22.74
C LEU A 76 0.34 2.89 -21.67
N PRO A 77 -0.38 3.93 -21.23
CA PRO A 77 0.13 4.85 -20.22
C PRO A 77 0.43 4.14 -18.89
N HIS A 78 1.55 4.49 -18.29
CA HIS A 78 2.01 4.00 -16.98
C HIS A 78 2.93 5.03 -16.32
N PHE A 79 3.02 5.02 -14.99
CA PHE A 79 3.87 5.95 -14.23
C PHE A 79 5.29 5.46 -14.03
N VAL A 80 5.46 4.15 -13.94
CA VAL A 80 6.74 3.50 -13.63
C VAL A 80 6.95 2.29 -14.53
N SER A 81 8.20 1.95 -14.76
CA SER A 81 8.55 0.73 -15.48
C SER A 81 8.15 -0.53 -14.71
N SER A 82 8.00 -1.63 -15.42
CA SER A 82 7.79 -2.95 -14.80
C SER A 82 8.93 -3.33 -13.87
N GLU A 83 10.18 -2.98 -14.21
CA GLU A 83 11.35 -3.18 -13.36
C GLU A 83 11.19 -2.43 -12.03
N THR A 84 10.80 -1.15 -12.06
CA THR A 84 10.57 -0.35 -10.85
C THR A 84 9.45 -0.95 -9.99
N ALA A 85 8.36 -1.38 -10.61
CA ALA A 85 7.26 -2.01 -9.89
C ALA A 85 7.69 -3.34 -9.23
N ASP A 86 8.48 -4.15 -9.91
CA ASP A 86 9.03 -5.40 -9.39
C ASP A 86 10.04 -5.16 -8.25
N ILE A 87 10.93 -4.17 -8.37
CA ILE A 87 11.85 -3.76 -7.31
C ILE A 87 11.07 -3.39 -6.04
N CYS A 88 10.03 -2.58 -6.15
CA CYS A 88 9.22 -2.19 -5.00
C CYS A 88 8.43 -3.36 -4.37
N ASN A 89 8.09 -4.39 -5.16
CA ASN A 89 7.36 -5.57 -4.69
C ASN A 89 8.28 -6.64 -4.01
N HIS A 90 9.60 -6.56 -4.17
CA HIS A 90 10.59 -7.47 -3.60
C HIS A 90 11.50 -6.73 -2.61
N LYS A 91 11.41 -7.10 -1.33
CA LYS A 91 12.11 -6.39 -0.25
C LYS A 91 13.63 -6.41 -0.41
N ASP A 92 14.20 -7.54 -0.83
CA ASP A 92 15.63 -7.69 -1.09
C ASP A 92 16.10 -6.78 -2.24
N ARG A 93 15.39 -6.78 -3.38
CA ARG A 93 15.68 -5.91 -4.52
C ARG A 93 15.54 -4.43 -4.18
N MET A 94 14.50 -4.09 -3.41
CA MET A 94 14.29 -2.73 -2.90
C MET A 94 15.47 -2.30 -2.04
N ARG A 95 15.90 -3.13 -1.07
CA ARG A 95 17.06 -2.83 -0.21
C ARG A 95 18.34 -2.64 -1.01
N GLU A 96 18.57 -3.52 -1.99
CA GLU A 96 19.73 -3.45 -2.89
C GLU A 96 19.73 -2.14 -3.71
N ARG A 97 18.59 -1.79 -4.32
CA ARG A 97 18.47 -0.58 -5.14
C ARG A 97 18.59 0.70 -4.30
N LEU A 98 18.10 0.72 -3.07
CA LEU A 98 18.27 1.85 -2.16
C LEU A 98 19.71 2.06 -1.76
N THR A 99 20.52 1.02 -1.70
CA THR A 99 21.95 1.01 -1.30
C THR A 99 22.18 1.51 0.13
N ARG A 100 23.45 1.54 0.59
CA ARG A 100 23.80 2.04 1.94
C ARG A 100 23.79 3.58 2.02
N GLU A 101 23.85 4.26 0.90
CA GLU A 101 23.84 5.72 0.83
C GLU A 101 22.44 6.31 1.02
N CYS A 102 21.37 5.53 0.85
CA CYS A 102 20.03 5.96 1.22
C CYS A 102 19.89 5.92 2.74
N SER A 103 19.78 7.08 3.36
CA SER A 103 19.67 7.20 4.82
C SER A 103 18.47 6.48 5.42
N GLY A 104 17.40 6.30 4.62
CA GLY A 104 16.19 5.57 5.01
C GLY A 104 16.29 4.05 4.81
N ASN A 105 17.38 3.52 4.22
CA ASN A 105 17.53 2.08 4.06
C ASN A 105 17.88 1.41 5.39
N ILE A 106 17.32 0.23 5.62
CA ILE A 106 17.55 -0.56 6.83
C ILE A 106 18.73 -1.50 6.56
N PRO A 107 19.71 -1.65 7.47
CA PRO A 107 20.71 -2.71 7.38
C PRO A 107 20.06 -4.08 7.28
N TYR A 108 20.48 -4.89 6.32
CA TYR A 108 19.84 -6.15 5.99
C TYR A 108 20.83 -7.21 5.53
N GLN A 109 20.35 -8.46 5.53
CA GLN A 109 21.02 -9.62 4.95
C GLN A 109 19.98 -10.51 4.29
N VAL A 110 20.23 -10.93 3.04
CA VAL A 110 19.40 -11.91 2.33
C VAL A 110 19.98 -13.30 2.55
N MET A 111 19.12 -14.28 2.83
CA MET A 111 19.50 -15.66 3.10
C MET A 111 18.62 -16.63 2.32
N ASP A 112 19.21 -17.62 1.67
CA ASP A 112 18.55 -18.79 1.06
C ASP A 112 18.63 -20.03 1.96
N SER A 113 19.57 -20.03 2.90
CA SER A 113 19.82 -21.05 3.91
C SER A 113 20.17 -20.39 5.25
N VAL A 114 20.11 -21.15 6.33
CA VAL A 114 20.48 -20.66 7.66
C VAL A 114 21.96 -20.25 7.69
N GLN A 115 22.22 -18.99 8.04
CA GLN A 115 23.54 -18.40 8.15
C GLN A 115 23.64 -17.56 9.42
N GLN A 116 24.87 -17.22 9.82
CA GLN A 116 25.10 -16.25 10.90
C GLN A 116 24.56 -14.86 10.50
N ALA A 117 23.73 -14.27 11.37
CA ALA A 117 23.23 -12.92 11.13
C ALA A 117 24.34 -11.87 11.28
N THR A 118 24.47 -11.02 10.27
CA THR A 118 25.46 -9.94 10.24
C THR A 118 24.87 -8.58 10.68
N VAL A 119 23.56 -8.48 10.75
CA VAL A 119 22.86 -7.21 11.11
C VAL A 119 22.67 -7.01 12.61
N GLY A 120 23.10 -7.97 13.43
CA GLY A 120 22.92 -7.95 14.90
C GLY A 120 21.49 -8.23 15.34
N PHE A 121 21.27 -8.23 16.66
CA PHE A 121 19.94 -8.47 17.26
C PHE A 121 19.56 -7.30 18.17
N PRO A 122 18.24 -7.01 18.35
CA PRO A 122 17.11 -7.70 17.73
C PRO A 122 16.97 -7.41 16.23
N SER A 123 16.41 -8.38 15.48
CA SER A 123 16.21 -8.29 14.03
C SER A 123 14.82 -8.77 13.64
N ILE A 124 14.38 -8.37 12.45
CA ILE A 124 13.17 -8.89 11.80
C ILE A 124 13.57 -9.92 10.75
N LEU A 125 13.10 -11.16 10.91
CA LEU A 125 13.19 -12.21 9.91
C LEU A 125 11.87 -12.25 9.13
N LYS A 126 11.92 -12.17 7.80
CA LYS A 126 10.72 -12.18 6.95
C LYS A 126 11.00 -12.73 5.55
N PRO A 127 9.97 -13.26 4.83
CA PRO A 127 10.10 -13.61 3.42
C PRO A 127 10.47 -12.39 2.56
N SER A 128 11.24 -12.59 1.49
CA SER A 128 11.64 -11.52 0.56
C SER A 128 10.45 -10.90 -0.18
N ASP A 129 9.44 -11.70 -0.52
CA ASP A 129 8.36 -11.37 -1.46
C ASP A 129 6.94 -11.65 -0.94
N SER A 130 6.76 -11.88 0.36
CA SER A 130 5.44 -12.11 0.97
C SER A 130 4.76 -10.81 1.40
N GLN A 131 3.42 -10.84 1.41
CA GLN A 131 2.55 -9.75 1.83
C GLN A 131 1.66 -10.17 3.01
N GLY A 132 1.00 -9.19 3.65
CA GLY A 132 0.04 -9.44 4.72
C GLY A 132 0.65 -9.99 6.00
N GLN A 133 1.90 -9.65 6.30
CA GLN A 133 2.65 -10.01 7.51
C GLN A 133 2.80 -11.54 7.76
N ARG A 134 2.68 -12.35 6.72
CA ARG A 134 2.90 -13.79 6.82
C ARG A 134 4.39 -14.10 6.90
N GLY A 135 4.77 -14.93 7.87
CA GLY A 135 6.15 -15.36 8.06
C GLY A 135 7.10 -14.30 8.59
N ILE A 136 6.59 -13.25 9.28
CA ILE A 136 7.40 -12.19 9.88
C ILE A 136 7.61 -12.49 11.36
N TYR A 137 8.87 -12.48 11.80
CA TYR A 137 9.27 -12.76 13.19
C TYR A 137 10.25 -11.71 13.70
N LEU A 138 10.00 -11.21 14.90
CA LEU A 138 11.03 -10.54 15.70
C LEU A 138 11.91 -11.60 16.34
N VAL A 139 13.21 -11.55 16.10
CA VAL A 139 14.19 -12.49 16.65
C VAL A 139 15.23 -11.74 17.46
N GLY A 140 15.49 -12.22 18.68
CA GLY A 140 16.42 -11.61 19.62
C GLY A 140 17.79 -12.30 19.69
N SER A 141 17.96 -13.44 18.97
CA SER A 141 19.20 -14.21 18.96
C SER A 141 19.32 -15.07 17.70
N GLN A 142 20.54 -15.56 17.44
CA GLN A 142 20.82 -16.49 16.35
C GLN A 142 19.98 -17.77 16.49
N GLN A 143 19.86 -18.33 17.68
CA GLN A 143 19.03 -19.51 17.93
C GLN A 143 17.56 -19.31 17.58
N GLN A 144 16.99 -18.13 17.89
CA GLN A 144 15.62 -17.80 17.51
C GLN A 144 15.48 -17.65 15.98
N LEU A 145 16.48 -17.03 15.31
CA LEU A 145 16.53 -16.94 13.87
C LEU A 145 16.47 -18.35 13.24
N GLU A 146 17.34 -19.26 13.66
CA GLU A 146 17.42 -20.63 13.16
C GLU A 146 16.09 -21.38 13.35
N SER A 147 15.48 -21.27 14.52
CA SER A 147 14.20 -21.93 14.83
C SER A 147 13.02 -21.41 13.99
N ARG A 148 13.08 -20.17 13.49
CA ARG A 148 12.01 -19.52 12.70
C ARG A 148 12.28 -19.51 11.21
N PHE A 149 13.51 -19.81 10.77
CA PHE A 149 13.93 -19.67 9.37
C PHE A 149 13.04 -20.47 8.40
N ALA A 150 12.84 -21.76 8.65
CA ALA A 150 12.02 -22.62 7.79
C ALA A 150 10.56 -22.11 7.71
N SER A 151 10.03 -21.64 8.83
CA SER A 151 8.67 -21.08 8.91
C SER A 151 8.54 -19.74 8.17
N ALA A 152 9.58 -18.90 8.13
CA ALA A 152 9.59 -17.69 7.31
C ALA A 152 9.69 -18.04 5.83
N ARG A 153 10.63 -18.94 5.49
CA ARG A 153 10.92 -19.36 4.11
C ARG A 153 9.72 -19.96 3.37
N GLN A 154 8.88 -20.72 4.07
CA GLN A 154 7.69 -21.36 3.44
C GLN A 154 6.68 -20.34 2.87
N PHE A 155 6.72 -19.08 3.30
CA PHE A 155 5.88 -18.01 2.77
C PHE A 155 6.55 -17.22 1.65
N SER A 156 7.80 -17.53 1.32
CA SER A 156 8.50 -16.93 0.19
C SER A 156 8.26 -17.75 -1.08
N ARG A 157 7.96 -17.06 -2.17
CA ARG A 157 7.76 -17.67 -3.49
C ARG A 157 9.09 -18.02 -4.17
N ASP A 158 10.12 -17.22 -3.91
CA ASP A 158 11.48 -17.43 -4.43
C ASP A 158 12.38 -18.23 -3.47
N GLY A 159 11.85 -18.62 -2.30
CA GLY A 159 12.56 -19.40 -1.30
C GLY A 159 13.61 -18.63 -0.50
N ARG A 160 13.67 -17.30 -0.63
CA ARG A 160 14.61 -16.44 0.11
C ARG A 160 13.93 -15.75 1.28
N VAL A 161 14.70 -15.48 2.31
CA VAL A 161 14.31 -14.67 3.46
C VAL A 161 15.25 -13.46 3.60
N ILE A 162 14.76 -12.41 4.20
CA ILE A 162 15.54 -11.23 4.53
C ILE A 162 15.53 -11.04 6.04
N VAL A 163 16.71 -10.78 6.60
CA VAL A 163 16.89 -10.39 8.00
C VAL A 163 17.24 -8.92 8.02
N GLU A 164 16.47 -8.13 8.74
CA GLU A 164 16.67 -6.68 8.85
C GLU A 164 16.90 -6.26 10.29
N ARG A 165 17.73 -5.26 10.52
CA ARG A 165 17.83 -4.64 11.84
C ARG A 165 16.45 -4.22 12.33
N TYR A 166 16.11 -4.54 13.58
CA TYR A 166 14.88 -4.04 14.18
C TYR A 166 14.95 -2.52 14.34
N ILE A 167 13.93 -1.83 13.89
CA ILE A 167 13.79 -0.37 14.06
C ILE A 167 12.79 -0.14 15.19
N ASP A 168 13.24 0.51 16.26
CA ASP A 168 12.38 0.87 17.38
C ASP A 168 11.79 2.26 17.20
N GLY A 169 10.48 2.37 17.27
CA GLY A 169 9.80 3.65 17.14
C GLY A 169 8.41 3.54 16.49
N PRO A 170 7.68 4.66 16.44
CA PRO A 170 6.35 4.71 15.85
C PRO A 170 6.39 4.43 14.36
N GLU A 171 5.34 3.75 13.90
CA GLU A 171 5.13 3.45 12.49
C GLU A 171 4.16 4.45 11.88
N ILE A 172 4.52 4.96 10.72
CA ILE A 172 3.72 5.92 9.96
C ILE A 172 3.47 5.41 8.53
N SER A 173 2.32 5.78 7.99
CA SER A 173 2.01 5.66 6.56
C SER A 173 2.25 6.99 5.87
N VAL A 174 3.00 6.98 4.78
CA VAL A 174 3.34 8.19 4.02
C VAL A 174 2.80 8.08 2.63
N ASN A 175 1.97 9.03 2.25
CA ASN A 175 1.37 9.14 0.93
C ASN A 175 2.01 10.32 0.20
N GLY A 176 2.66 10.05 -0.91
CA GLY A 176 3.31 11.06 -1.75
C GLY A 176 2.77 11.07 -3.17
N TYR A 177 3.08 12.16 -3.88
CA TYR A 177 2.81 12.28 -5.31
C TYR A 177 3.96 13.03 -6.00
N LEU A 178 4.52 12.41 -7.04
CA LEU A 178 5.60 12.98 -7.83
C LEU A 178 5.06 13.46 -9.20
N VAL A 179 5.64 14.55 -9.69
CA VAL A 179 5.48 15.04 -11.04
C VAL A 179 6.86 15.48 -11.53
N ASP A 180 7.35 14.87 -12.60
CA ASP A 180 8.65 15.14 -13.23
C ASP A 180 9.80 15.12 -12.21
N GLY A 181 9.84 14.08 -11.38
CA GLY A 181 10.84 13.86 -10.34
C GLY A 181 10.76 14.79 -9.15
N ARG A 182 9.73 15.65 -9.07
CA ARG A 182 9.51 16.58 -7.96
C ARG A 182 8.39 16.09 -7.05
N LEU A 183 8.64 16.05 -5.76
CA LEU A 183 7.64 15.71 -4.76
C LEU A 183 6.64 16.88 -4.59
N ARG A 184 5.47 16.76 -5.20
CA ARG A 184 4.43 17.81 -5.23
C ARG A 184 3.43 17.69 -4.07
N PHE A 185 3.31 16.52 -3.49
CA PHE A 185 2.47 16.25 -2.33
C PHE A 185 3.16 15.24 -1.42
N LEU A 186 3.05 15.45 -0.11
CA LEU A 186 3.40 14.49 0.92
C LEU A 186 2.50 14.69 2.14
N ALA A 187 1.94 13.60 2.64
CA ALA A 187 1.23 13.56 3.91
C ALA A 187 1.56 12.29 4.67
N ALA A 188 1.87 12.44 5.95
CA ALA A 188 2.10 11.33 6.87
C ALA A 188 0.91 11.15 7.81
N SER A 189 0.58 9.89 8.12
CA SER A 189 -0.41 9.53 9.15
C SER A 189 0.19 8.56 10.15
N ASP A 190 -0.20 8.66 11.41
CA ASP A 190 0.05 7.59 12.38
C ASP A 190 -0.65 6.32 11.90
N ARG A 191 0.05 5.20 11.95
CA ARG A 191 -0.45 3.88 11.59
C ARG A 191 -0.66 3.07 12.86
N VAL A 192 -1.88 3.09 13.38
CA VAL A 192 -2.24 2.40 14.61
C VAL A 192 -2.85 1.05 14.29
N THR A 193 -2.28 -0.01 14.86
CA THR A 193 -2.75 -1.40 14.70
C THR A 193 -3.58 -1.84 15.89
N TRP A 194 -4.32 -2.94 15.74
CA TRP A 194 -4.97 -3.61 16.85
C TRP A 194 -3.92 -4.23 17.78
N PRO A 195 -4.01 -4.07 19.10
CA PRO A 195 -3.04 -4.66 20.05
C PRO A 195 -2.93 -6.18 19.90
N GLU A 196 -4.05 -6.87 19.71
CA GLU A 196 -4.12 -8.33 19.60
C GLU A 196 -3.72 -8.83 18.21
N TYR A 197 -3.71 -7.95 17.19
CA TYR A 197 -3.44 -8.27 15.80
C TYR A 197 -2.48 -7.25 15.19
N THR A 198 -1.18 -7.37 15.55
CA THR A 198 -0.09 -6.45 15.19
C THR A 198 0.09 -6.37 13.69
N GLY A 199 -0.52 -6.08 12.85
CA GLY A 199 -0.45 -5.99 11.41
C GLY A 199 -1.75 -5.52 10.80
N LEU A 200 -2.84 -5.69 11.53
CA LEU A 200 -4.13 -5.20 11.12
C LEU A 200 -4.29 -3.74 11.56
N ILE A 201 -4.39 -2.86 10.58
CA ILE A 201 -4.59 -1.44 10.84
C ILE A 201 -5.96 -1.23 11.46
N HIS A 202 -5.98 -0.59 12.64
CA HIS A 202 -7.19 -0.14 13.31
C HIS A 202 -7.57 1.27 12.84
N ARG A 203 -6.60 2.19 12.80
CA ARG A 203 -6.86 3.58 12.40
C ARG A 203 -5.63 4.28 11.82
N HIS A 204 -5.90 5.31 11.04
CA HIS A 204 -4.94 6.31 10.62
C HIS A 204 -5.31 7.67 11.22
N VAL A 205 -4.31 8.40 11.72
CA VAL A 205 -4.47 9.77 12.22
C VAL A 205 -3.62 10.71 11.36
N VAL A 206 -4.23 11.72 10.78
CA VAL A 206 -3.59 12.71 9.89
C VAL A 206 -3.69 14.09 10.54
N PRO A 207 -2.62 14.89 10.56
CA PRO A 207 -1.22 14.52 10.30
C PRO A 207 -0.65 13.58 11.36
N ALA A 208 0.43 12.87 11.02
CA ALA A 208 1.10 11.99 11.97
C ALA A 208 1.66 12.79 13.15
N ARG A 209 1.34 12.37 14.38
CA ARG A 209 1.78 13.06 15.62
C ARG A 209 3.28 12.94 15.84
N ALA A 210 3.87 11.85 15.35
CA ALA A 210 5.31 11.59 15.46
C ALA A 210 6.16 12.41 14.46
N VAL A 211 5.53 13.22 13.59
CA VAL A 211 6.21 14.02 12.56
C VAL A 211 6.09 15.50 12.90
N GLY A 212 7.11 16.04 13.52
CA GLY A 212 7.30 17.49 13.69
C GLY A 212 7.96 18.11 12.46
N ARG A 213 8.28 19.42 12.53
CA ARG A 213 8.89 20.15 11.40
C ARG A 213 10.24 19.55 10.95
N ALA A 214 11.08 19.14 11.89
CA ALA A 214 12.39 18.57 11.59
C ALA A 214 12.26 17.17 10.97
N GLU A 215 11.32 16.37 11.45
CA GLU A 215 11.01 15.04 10.92
C GLU A 215 10.41 15.14 9.52
N ASP A 216 9.54 16.13 9.25
CA ASP A 216 8.93 16.33 7.91
C ASP A 216 9.99 16.63 6.85
N SER A 217 10.98 17.49 7.14
CA SER A 217 12.08 17.75 6.21
C SER A 217 12.87 16.48 5.90
N ARG A 218 13.32 15.75 6.93
CA ARG A 218 14.03 14.48 6.75
C ARG A 218 13.21 13.44 6.01
N LEU A 219 11.91 13.38 6.28
CA LEU A 219 10.99 12.47 5.62
C LEU A 219 10.87 12.78 4.13
N ARG A 220 10.75 14.06 3.75
CA ARG A 220 10.73 14.49 2.35
C ARG A 220 12.00 14.12 1.61
N ASP A 221 13.14 14.39 2.22
CA ASP A 221 14.45 14.07 1.64
C ASP A 221 14.60 12.54 1.45
N THR A 222 14.24 11.76 2.46
CA THR A 222 14.29 10.29 2.41
C THR A 222 13.36 9.72 1.33
N VAL A 223 12.13 10.20 1.25
CA VAL A 223 11.15 9.77 0.23
C VAL A 223 11.65 10.11 -1.16
N LEU A 224 12.15 11.34 -1.38
CA LEU A 224 12.62 11.78 -2.67
C LEU A 224 13.88 11.03 -3.12
N ASP A 225 14.85 10.79 -2.20
CA ASP A 225 16.04 10.00 -2.50
C ASP A 225 15.68 8.55 -2.85
N ALA A 226 14.80 7.92 -2.08
CA ALA A 226 14.32 6.58 -2.38
C ALA A 226 13.63 6.48 -3.74
N CYS A 227 12.74 7.43 -4.08
CA CYS A 227 12.07 7.47 -5.37
C CYS A 227 13.06 7.61 -6.54
N ARG A 228 14.07 8.47 -6.42
CA ARG A 228 15.12 8.61 -7.43
C ARG A 228 15.89 7.31 -7.65
N ARG A 229 16.28 6.62 -6.58
CA ARG A 229 17.08 5.38 -6.65
C ARG A 229 16.33 4.24 -7.32
N VAL A 230 15.02 4.14 -7.10
CA VAL A 230 14.19 3.10 -7.73
C VAL A 230 13.60 3.53 -9.08
N GLY A 231 13.80 4.79 -9.52
CA GLY A 231 13.36 5.28 -10.82
C GLY A 231 11.91 5.79 -10.85
N ILE A 232 11.32 6.20 -9.73
CA ILE A 232 9.98 6.79 -9.68
C ILE A 232 10.07 8.29 -9.92
N GLN A 233 9.49 8.78 -11.02
CA GLN A 233 9.46 10.20 -11.39
C GLN A 233 8.05 10.79 -11.41
N ASN A 234 7.03 9.97 -11.65
CA ASN A 234 5.64 10.39 -11.78
C ASN A 234 4.70 9.48 -10.99
N GLY A 235 3.55 10.02 -10.61
CA GLY A 235 2.47 9.28 -9.98
C GLY A 235 2.52 9.18 -8.47
N PRO A 236 1.61 8.39 -7.89
CA PRO A 236 1.49 8.19 -6.46
C PRO A 236 2.58 7.28 -5.92
N VAL A 237 3.00 7.54 -4.69
CA VAL A 237 3.88 6.66 -3.92
C VAL A 237 3.34 6.48 -2.51
N TYR A 238 3.44 5.28 -2.02
CA TYR A 238 3.13 4.92 -0.65
C TYR A 238 4.36 4.36 0.03
N PHE A 239 4.58 4.78 1.28
CA PHE A 239 5.64 4.23 2.12
C PHE A 239 5.08 3.83 3.48
N GLN A 240 5.55 2.69 3.97
CA GLN A 240 5.51 2.33 5.37
C GLN A 240 6.87 2.66 5.99
N ILE A 241 6.88 3.53 6.99
CA ILE A 241 8.10 4.06 7.59
C ILE A 241 8.03 3.90 9.10
N LYS A 242 9.16 3.60 9.74
CA LYS A 242 9.34 3.72 11.19
C LYS A 242 10.28 4.88 11.51
N LEU A 243 9.96 5.62 12.56
CA LEU A 243 10.76 6.75 13.04
C LEU A 243 11.55 6.33 14.27
N GLU A 244 12.85 6.05 14.12
CA GLU A 244 13.73 5.77 15.26
C GLU A 244 14.49 7.04 15.63
N LYS A 245 14.20 7.59 16.82
CA LYS A 245 14.79 8.88 17.28
C LYS A 245 14.61 10.02 16.25
N GLY A 246 13.45 10.05 15.58
CA GLY A 246 13.12 11.03 14.56
C GLY A 246 13.79 10.81 13.20
N HIS A 247 14.53 9.71 13.00
CA HIS A 247 15.09 9.34 11.71
C HIS A 247 14.15 8.35 10.98
N PRO A 248 13.76 8.62 9.71
CA PRO A 248 12.85 7.76 8.95
C PRO A 248 13.59 6.56 8.36
N TYR A 249 13.07 5.35 8.64
CA TYR A 249 13.50 4.09 8.05
C TYR A 249 12.38 3.47 7.22
N ILE A 250 12.64 3.19 5.95
CA ILE A 250 11.70 2.65 5.00
C ILE A 250 11.49 1.16 5.26
N ILE A 251 10.29 0.75 5.66
CA ILE A 251 9.90 -0.66 5.81
C ILE A 251 9.49 -1.25 4.46
N GLU A 252 8.62 -0.53 3.74
CA GLU A 252 8.14 -0.86 2.41
C GLU A 252 7.88 0.43 1.62
N MET A 253 7.99 0.35 0.30
CA MET A 253 7.54 1.40 -0.62
C MET A 253 6.86 0.78 -1.83
N THR A 254 5.93 1.50 -2.43
CA THR A 254 5.22 1.04 -3.61
C THR A 254 4.74 2.21 -4.47
N PRO A 255 4.79 2.11 -5.83
CA PRO A 255 4.39 3.17 -6.75
C PRO A 255 2.87 3.18 -6.99
N ARG A 256 2.08 3.20 -5.93
CA ARG A 256 0.62 3.21 -5.94
C ARG A 256 0.05 3.96 -4.75
N LEU A 257 -1.26 4.14 -4.75
CA LEU A 257 -1.99 4.67 -3.58
C LEU A 257 -2.01 3.66 -2.42
N ASP A 258 -2.13 4.17 -1.20
CA ASP A 258 -2.39 3.36 -0.01
C ASP A 258 -3.73 2.62 -0.13
N GLY A 259 -3.73 1.33 0.22
CA GLY A 259 -4.91 0.46 0.17
C GLY A 259 -5.95 0.69 1.29
N CYS A 260 -5.73 1.69 2.18
CA CYS A 260 -6.55 1.93 3.37
C CYS A 260 -7.49 3.14 3.25
N HIS A 261 -8.00 3.46 2.05
CA HIS A 261 -8.86 4.63 1.78
C HIS A 261 -8.22 5.98 2.15
N MET A 262 -6.89 6.03 2.28
CA MET A 262 -6.19 7.27 2.64
C MET A 262 -6.42 8.39 1.64
N TRP A 263 -6.64 8.09 0.35
CA TRP A 263 -7.04 9.06 -0.67
C TRP A 263 -8.28 9.88 -0.22
N ASN A 264 -9.26 9.22 0.42
CA ASN A 264 -10.49 9.84 0.90
C ASN A 264 -10.25 10.73 2.13
N VAL A 265 -9.48 10.23 3.10
CA VAL A 265 -9.06 11.03 4.27
C VAL A 265 -8.30 12.26 3.81
N LEU A 266 -7.34 12.10 2.90
CA LEU A 266 -6.49 13.19 2.41
C LEU A 266 -7.27 14.22 1.58
N GLN A 267 -8.30 13.79 0.84
CA GLN A 267 -9.22 14.70 0.18
C GLN A 267 -9.93 15.60 1.19
N LYS A 268 -10.37 15.06 2.31
CA LYS A 268 -11.06 15.83 3.37
C LYS A 268 -10.07 16.66 4.19
N ALA A 269 -8.91 16.12 4.50
CA ALA A 269 -7.88 16.78 5.31
C ALA A 269 -7.13 17.86 4.53
N ALA A 270 -6.69 17.59 3.32
CA ALA A 270 -5.79 18.42 2.52
C ALA A 270 -6.42 19.02 1.24
N GLY A 271 -7.65 18.63 0.89
CA GLY A 271 -8.39 19.14 -0.27
C GLY A 271 -8.07 18.47 -1.60
N VAL A 272 -7.05 17.59 -1.68
CA VAL A 272 -6.64 16.93 -2.91
C VAL A 272 -7.27 15.54 -3.04
N ASN A 273 -7.96 15.28 -4.14
CA ASN A 273 -8.44 13.95 -4.48
C ASN A 273 -7.34 13.17 -5.23
N LEU A 274 -6.55 12.41 -4.48
CA LEU A 274 -5.45 11.63 -5.06
C LEU A 274 -5.94 10.55 -6.06
N MET A 275 -7.13 10.00 -5.88
CA MET A 275 -7.70 9.01 -6.82
C MET A 275 -8.00 9.66 -8.18
N LYS A 276 -8.60 10.85 -8.15
CA LYS A 276 -8.86 11.64 -9.36
C LYS A 276 -7.54 12.09 -10.01
N LEU A 277 -6.61 12.60 -9.21
CA LEU A 277 -5.29 13.04 -9.66
C LEU A 277 -4.55 11.92 -10.42
N VAL A 278 -4.56 10.68 -9.88
CA VAL A 278 -3.93 9.54 -10.53
C VAL A 278 -4.50 9.32 -11.93
N PHE A 279 -5.81 9.29 -12.09
CA PHE A 279 -6.40 9.00 -13.40
C PHE A 279 -6.34 10.19 -14.35
N GLU A 280 -6.46 11.44 -13.89
CA GLU A 280 -6.25 12.61 -14.74
C GLU A 280 -4.81 12.71 -15.23
N HIS A 281 -3.84 12.41 -14.37
CA HIS A 281 -2.43 12.42 -14.76
C HIS A 281 -2.10 11.24 -15.69
N LEU A 282 -2.57 10.04 -15.39
CA LEU A 282 -2.30 8.84 -16.19
C LEU A 282 -2.91 8.94 -17.60
N LEU A 283 -4.17 9.38 -17.70
CA LEU A 283 -4.91 9.36 -18.96
C LEU A 283 -4.71 10.64 -19.80
N PHE A 284 -4.48 11.77 -19.15
CA PHE A 284 -4.52 13.08 -19.82
C PHE A 284 -3.31 13.98 -19.51
N GLY A 285 -2.34 13.53 -18.72
CA GLY A 285 -1.19 14.35 -18.29
C GLY A 285 -1.56 15.52 -17.37
N ARG A 286 -2.79 15.61 -16.85
CA ARG A 286 -3.29 16.73 -16.06
C ARG A 286 -3.07 16.51 -14.56
N VAL A 287 -2.59 17.55 -13.87
CA VAL A 287 -2.29 17.53 -12.43
C VAL A 287 -3.00 18.67 -11.67
N ASP A 288 -4.12 19.15 -12.18
CA ASP A 288 -4.86 20.30 -11.65
C ASP A 288 -5.38 20.09 -10.22
N GLU A 289 -5.62 18.84 -9.83
CA GLU A 289 -5.99 18.50 -8.44
C GLU A 289 -4.96 18.99 -7.42
N LEU A 290 -3.67 19.11 -7.78
CA LEU A 290 -2.62 19.66 -6.90
C LEU A 290 -2.80 21.15 -6.57
N GLN A 291 -3.54 21.90 -7.38
CA GLN A 291 -3.85 23.30 -7.11
C GLN A 291 -4.86 23.46 -5.95
N LYS A 292 -5.58 22.40 -5.59
CA LYS A 292 -6.55 22.38 -4.50
C LYS A 292 -5.93 22.12 -3.13
N LEU A 293 -4.61 21.88 -3.08
CA LEU A 293 -3.88 21.65 -1.84
C LEU A 293 -4.04 22.78 -0.85
N ARG A 294 -4.33 22.43 0.39
CA ARG A 294 -4.42 23.32 1.55
C ARG A 294 -3.73 22.70 2.76
N ALA A 295 -3.55 23.50 3.80
CA ALA A 295 -3.01 23.00 5.06
C ALA A 295 -3.82 21.78 5.55
N VAL A 296 -3.12 20.74 5.98
CA VAL A 296 -3.72 19.50 6.44
C VAL A 296 -4.48 19.75 7.73
N ARG A 297 -5.77 19.44 7.74
CA ARG A 297 -6.62 19.49 8.95
C ARG A 297 -6.57 18.15 9.67
N PRO A 298 -6.57 18.15 11.02
CA PRO A 298 -6.58 16.90 11.77
C PRO A 298 -7.83 16.07 11.49
N MET A 299 -7.61 14.82 11.11
CA MET A 299 -8.66 13.85 10.81
C MET A 299 -8.22 12.45 11.18
N GLU A 300 -9.16 11.56 11.46
CA GLU A 300 -8.85 10.14 11.54
C GLU A 300 -9.79 9.29 10.69
N LEU A 301 -9.27 8.17 10.21
CA LEU A 301 -10.02 7.06 9.66
C LEU A 301 -9.91 5.89 10.62
N VAL A 302 -11.04 5.31 10.99
CA VAL A 302 -11.13 4.16 11.89
C VAL A 302 -11.82 3.00 11.18
N PHE A 303 -11.21 1.82 11.22
CA PHE A 303 -11.80 0.61 10.67
C PHE A 303 -12.64 -0.13 11.70
N TRP A 304 -13.82 -0.53 11.30
CA TRP A 304 -14.58 -1.56 11.97
C TRP A 304 -14.09 -2.93 11.48
N CYS A 305 -13.90 -3.82 12.43
CA CYS A 305 -13.43 -5.18 12.13
C CYS A 305 -14.32 -6.19 12.83
N GLN A 306 -14.44 -7.39 12.24
CA GLN A 306 -15.23 -8.49 12.75
C GLN A 306 -14.55 -9.82 12.47
N LYS A 307 -14.88 -10.85 13.24
CA LYS A 307 -14.35 -12.20 13.05
C LYS A 307 -14.81 -12.77 11.70
N PRO A 308 -13.90 -13.31 10.87
CA PRO A 308 -14.30 -13.97 9.62
C PRO A 308 -15.22 -15.16 9.88
N GLY A 309 -16.15 -15.41 8.94
CA GLY A 309 -17.17 -16.45 9.06
C GLY A 309 -18.36 -16.08 9.95
N SER A 310 -18.35 -14.93 10.64
CA SER A 310 -19.52 -14.42 11.32
C SER A 310 -20.43 -13.60 10.39
N GLN A 311 -21.69 -13.49 10.72
CA GLN A 311 -22.62 -12.62 9.99
C GLN A 311 -22.40 -11.15 10.37
N MET A 312 -22.46 -10.28 9.37
CA MET A 312 -22.34 -8.83 9.58
C MET A 312 -23.56 -8.29 10.33
N GLU A 313 -23.29 -7.58 11.41
CA GLU A 313 -24.31 -6.87 12.21
C GLU A 313 -23.93 -5.40 12.30
N ARG A 314 -24.41 -4.56 11.40
CA ARG A 314 -24.06 -3.12 11.36
C ARG A 314 -24.43 -2.39 12.65
N GLY A 315 -25.49 -2.82 13.34
CA GLY A 315 -25.98 -2.20 14.57
C GLY A 315 -25.03 -2.26 15.76
N VAL A 316 -24.05 -3.18 15.75
CA VAL A 316 -23.04 -3.25 16.84
C VAL A 316 -21.96 -2.19 16.70
N PHE A 317 -21.83 -1.57 15.52
CA PHE A 317 -20.81 -0.57 15.24
C PHE A 317 -21.33 0.83 15.50
N LYS A 318 -20.79 1.50 16.53
CA LYS A 318 -21.16 2.87 16.84
C LYS A 318 -20.54 3.83 15.84
N LEU A 319 -21.37 4.61 15.16
CA LEU A 319 -20.93 5.74 14.35
C LEU A 319 -20.85 6.98 15.22
N PRO A 320 -19.66 7.62 15.36
CA PRO A 320 -19.53 8.87 16.11
C PRO A 320 -20.38 9.99 15.49
N ARG A 321 -20.91 10.89 16.32
CA ARG A 321 -21.77 12.03 15.86
C ARG A 321 -21.01 12.99 14.94
N ASP A 322 -19.70 13.10 15.10
CA ASP A 322 -18.77 13.94 14.34
C ASP A 322 -18.18 13.21 13.08
N ALA A 323 -18.66 11.99 12.80
CA ALA A 323 -18.27 11.29 11.57
C ALA A 323 -18.74 12.08 10.33
N VAL A 324 -17.80 12.37 9.42
CA VAL A 324 -18.07 13.09 8.17
C VAL A 324 -18.31 12.14 7.00
N GLU A 325 -17.93 10.87 7.16
CA GLU A 325 -18.17 9.81 6.19
C GLU A 325 -18.06 8.44 6.85
N HIS A 326 -18.79 7.46 6.32
CA HIS A 326 -18.64 6.06 6.68
C HIS A 326 -19.01 5.15 5.51
N PHE A 327 -18.51 3.92 5.54
CA PHE A 327 -18.81 2.90 4.54
C PHE A 327 -18.76 1.51 5.16
N TYR A 328 -19.72 0.65 4.79
CA TYR A 328 -19.75 -0.76 5.15
C TYR A 328 -19.45 -1.62 3.92
N TYR A 329 -18.55 -2.58 4.06
CA TYR A 329 -18.19 -3.51 2.98
C TYR A 329 -19.23 -4.61 2.76
N TYR A 330 -20.06 -4.87 3.78
CA TYR A 330 -21.04 -5.94 3.82
C TYR A 330 -22.45 -5.40 4.14
N GLN A 331 -23.47 -6.08 3.62
CA GLN A 331 -24.85 -5.87 4.06
C GLN A 331 -25.08 -6.61 5.39
N ASN A 332 -26.15 -6.24 6.13
CA ASN A 332 -26.56 -6.99 7.31
C ASN A 332 -26.85 -8.46 6.93
N GLY A 333 -26.36 -9.40 7.74
CA GLY A 333 -26.51 -10.83 7.51
C GLY A 333 -25.53 -11.44 6.50
N GLU A 334 -24.76 -10.65 5.73
CA GLU A 334 -23.71 -11.21 4.88
C GLU A 334 -22.57 -11.79 5.72
N TYR A 335 -22.01 -12.91 5.30
CA TYR A 335 -20.86 -13.51 5.98
C TYR A 335 -19.56 -12.73 5.69
N VAL A 336 -18.81 -12.41 6.73
CA VAL A 336 -17.51 -11.75 6.63
C VAL A 336 -16.50 -12.75 6.06
N ARG A 337 -15.89 -12.40 4.93
CA ARG A 337 -14.93 -13.26 4.22
C ARG A 337 -13.58 -13.31 4.96
N PRO A 338 -12.90 -14.46 4.96
CA PRO A 338 -11.60 -14.61 5.62
C PRO A 338 -10.47 -14.05 4.74
N VAL A 339 -10.33 -12.74 4.66
CA VAL A 339 -9.25 -12.06 3.91
C VAL A 339 -7.95 -12.15 4.69
N ASN A 340 -7.98 -11.86 5.98
CA ASN A 340 -6.85 -11.89 6.91
C ASN A 340 -6.85 -13.18 7.75
N GLY A 341 -8.01 -13.81 7.89
CA GLY A 341 -8.18 -15.08 8.56
C GLY A 341 -8.30 -14.99 10.08
N LYS A 342 -8.13 -13.82 10.69
CA LYS A 342 -8.21 -13.61 12.13
C LYS A 342 -9.28 -12.59 12.50
N PHE A 343 -9.17 -11.38 11.98
CA PHE A 343 -10.05 -10.26 12.25
C PHE A 343 -10.07 -9.38 11.01
N ASP A 344 -11.20 -9.28 10.32
CA ASP A 344 -11.29 -8.68 9.01
C ASP A 344 -12.05 -7.37 9.03
N LYS A 345 -11.60 -6.42 8.20
CA LYS A 345 -12.26 -5.12 8.05
C LYS A 345 -13.63 -5.29 7.44
N VAL A 346 -14.65 -4.72 8.08
CA VAL A 346 -16.04 -4.77 7.63
C VAL A 346 -16.59 -3.40 7.24
N GLY A 347 -15.84 -2.35 7.51
CA GLY A 347 -16.17 -0.98 7.15
C GLY A 347 -15.22 0.02 7.78
N TYR A 348 -15.49 1.29 7.57
CA TYR A 348 -14.73 2.39 8.18
C TYR A 348 -15.61 3.63 8.36
N TYR A 349 -15.14 4.55 9.19
CA TYR A 349 -15.61 5.92 9.21
C TYR A 349 -14.44 6.90 9.24
N ILE A 350 -14.71 8.13 8.82
CA ILE A 350 -13.79 9.26 8.88
C ILE A 350 -14.43 10.34 9.75
N ARG A 351 -13.64 10.92 10.67
CA ARG A 351 -14.07 12.06 11.47
C ARG A 351 -13.00 13.14 11.62
N LYS A 352 -13.41 14.33 12.05
CA LYS A 352 -12.50 15.42 12.44
C LYS A 352 -11.91 15.14 13.82
N LEU A 353 -10.71 15.63 14.08
CA LEU A 353 -10.05 15.62 15.39
C LEU A 353 -9.94 17.02 15.95
#